data_1fa7cde16dd63e22cb501c42a81331e8
#
_entry.id   1fa7cde16dd63e22cb501c42a81331e8
#
_cell.length_a   1.000
_cell.length_b   1.000
_cell.length_c   1.000
_cell.angle_alpha   90.00
_cell.angle_beta   90.00
_cell.angle_gamma   90.00
#
_symmetry.space_group_name_H-M   'P 1'
#
loop_
_entity.id
_entity.type
_entity.pdbx_description
1 polymer ?
#
loop_
_entity_poly.entity_id
_entity_poly.type
_entity_poly.pdbx_seq_one_letter_code
_entity_poly.pdbx_strand_id
1 'polypeptide(L)'
;MKRMLINATQPEELRIAVTEGNTLFDLDIENIAEIRRKGNIYKGRVSRIEPSLGAAFVDFGAERHGFLPFKEIAPQFLPKNKKNNERFSIKDCLTKDQEIIVQVEKDERGSKGAALTTIISLAGRFLVLMPNNSRASGISRRLDPVEREKLKAKVEALNAPKEMGVIVRTAGEGKDPEELKWDLQYLLKVWDAIT
;
A
#
# COMPACT_ATOMS: atom_id res chain seq x y z
N MET A 1 -23.25 4.64 23.58
CA MET A 1 -21.92 4.08 23.91
C MET A 1 -21.59 3.02 22.88
N LYS A 2 -20.46 3.15 22.20
CA LYS A 2 -20.02 2.15 21.22
C LYS A 2 -19.38 0.97 21.93
N ARG A 3 -19.70 -0.24 21.48
CA ARG A 3 -19.14 -1.51 22.00
C ARG A 3 -18.60 -2.32 20.83
N MET A 4 -17.47 -2.99 21.06
CA MET A 4 -16.92 -3.96 20.13
C MET A 4 -17.21 -5.36 20.68
N LEU A 5 -17.87 -6.17 19.89
CA LEU A 5 -18.20 -7.56 20.19
C LEU A 5 -17.34 -8.45 19.32
N ILE A 6 -16.61 -9.36 19.93
CA ILE A 6 -15.70 -10.28 19.23
C ILE A 6 -16.19 -11.70 19.51
N ASN A 7 -16.52 -12.44 18.44
CA ASN A 7 -16.85 -13.85 18.50
C ASN A 7 -15.77 -14.65 17.76
N ALA A 8 -15.00 -15.42 18.52
CA ALA A 8 -13.95 -16.32 18.06
C ALA A 8 -14.25 -17.77 18.50
N THR A 9 -15.52 -18.14 18.58
CA THR A 9 -15.96 -19.45 19.07
C THR A 9 -15.59 -20.57 18.08
N GLN A 10 -15.56 -20.26 16.78
CA GLN A 10 -15.16 -21.18 15.73
C GLN A 10 -13.74 -20.88 15.29
N PRO A 11 -12.84 -21.91 15.24
CA PRO A 11 -11.45 -21.70 14.84
C PRO A 11 -11.30 -21.14 13.41
N GLU A 12 -12.29 -21.41 12.54
CA GLU A 12 -12.24 -21.05 11.12
C GLU A 12 -12.76 -19.64 10.85
N GLU A 13 -13.48 -19.01 11.81
CA GLU A 13 -14.15 -17.75 11.57
C GLU A 13 -14.05 -16.81 12.78
N LEU A 14 -13.62 -15.57 12.54
CA LEU A 14 -13.62 -14.49 13.50
C LEU A 14 -14.65 -13.43 13.07
N ARG A 15 -15.61 -13.14 13.95
CA ARG A 15 -16.61 -12.08 13.71
C ARG A 15 -16.39 -10.93 14.69
N ILE A 16 -16.24 -9.73 14.15
CA ILE A 16 -16.04 -8.51 14.92
C ILE A 16 -17.18 -7.54 14.56
N ALA A 17 -18.00 -7.19 15.53
CA ALA A 17 -19.10 -6.25 15.36
C ALA A 17 -18.90 -5.01 16.23
N VAL A 18 -19.05 -3.83 15.66
CA VAL A 18 -19.13 -2.56 16.38
C VAL A 18 -20.59 -2.15 16.47
N THR A 19 -21.09 -2.00 17.69
CA THR A 19 -22.48 -1.62 17.95
C THR A 19 -22.58 -0.30 18.71
N GLU A 20 -23.64 0.46 18.46
CA GLU A 20 -24.01 1.63 19.25
C GLU A 20 -25.41 1.40 19.83
N GLY A 21 -25.47 1.10 21.13
CA GLY A 21 -26.67 0.53 21.74
C GLY A 21 -27.01 -0.82 21.12
N ASN A 22 -28.20 -0.94 20.51
CA ASN A 22 -28.68 -2.14 19.81
C ASN A 22 -28.53 -2.04 18.28
N THR A 23 -27.92 -0.97 17.76
CA THR A 23 -27.72 -0.78 16.34
C THR A 23 -26.34 -1.25 15.92
N LEU A 24 -26.25 -2.09 14.88
CA LEU A 24 -25.01 -2.49 14.27
C LEU A 24 -24.44 -1.30 13.50
N PHE A 25 -23.20 -0.91 13.84
CA PHE A 25 -22.48 0.20 13.19
C PHE A 25 -21.50 -0.32 12.12
N ASP A 26 -20.81 -1.43 12.45
CA ASP A 26 -19.84 -2.04 11.54
C ASP A 26 -19.74 -3.54 11.85
N LEU A 27 -19.47 -4.35 10.80
CA LEU A 27 -19.30 -5.79 10.91
C LEU A 27 -18.16 -6.23 10.02
N ASP A 28 -17.18 -6.90 10.62
CA ASP A 28 -16.12 -7.58 9.92
C ASP A 28 -16.18 -9.09 10.21
N ILE A 29 -16.06 -9.89 9.17
CA ILE A 29 -16.03 -11.36 9.25
C ILE A 29 -14.78 -11.82 8.55
N GLU A 30 -13.84 -12.36 9.33
CA GLU A 30 -12.61 -12.94 8.82
C GLU A 30 -12.72 -14.46 8.80
N ASN A 31 -12.47 -15.05 7.65
CA ASN A 31 -12.30 -16.49 7.53
C ASN A 31 -10.81 -16.81 7.60
N ILE A 32 -10.38 -17.49 8.68
CA ILE A 32 -8.96 -17.78 8.94
C ILE A 32 -8.40 -18.75 7.89
N ALA A 33 -9.26 -19.59 7.28
CA ALA A 33 -8.86 -20.48 6.18
C ALA A 33 -8.57 -19.72 4.88
N GLU A 34 -9.06 -18.49 4.72
CA GLU A 34 -8.85 -17.67 3.53
C GLU A 34 -7.61 -16.77 3.74
N ILE A 35 -6.48 -17.18 3.18
CA ILE A 35 -5.24 -16.41 3.25
C ILE A 35 -5.43 -15.12 2.44
N ARG A 36 -5.83 -14.04 3.10
CA ARG A 36 -5.87 -12.71 2.50
C ARG A 36 -4.46 -12.14 2.45
N ARG A 37 -3.91 -12.02 1.26
CA ARG A 37 -2.56 -11.47 1.04
C ARG A 37 -2.58 -9.99 0.66
N LYS A 38 -3.74 -9.41 0.36
CA LYS A 38 -3.88 -8.01 -0.02
C LYS A 38 -3.24 -7.08 1.03
N GLY A 39 -2.34 -6.21 0.56
CA GLY A 39 -1.57 -5.30 1.41
C GLY A 39 -0.26 -5.89 1.94
N ASN A 40 -0.08 -7.21 1.93
CA ASN A 40 1.17 -7.85 2.35
C ASN A 40 2.32 -7.49 1.40
N ILE A 41 3.52 -7.38 1.97
CA ILE A 41 4.75 -7.06 1.25
C ILE A 41 5.65 -8.29 1.25
N TYR A 42 6.24 -8.58 0.11
CA TYR A 42 7.10 -9.73 -0.10
C TYR A 42 8.37 -9.33 -0.83
N LYS A 43 9.46 -10.04 -0.55
CA LYS A 43 10.63 -10.06 -1.40
C LYS A 43 10.39 -11.13 -2.47
N GLY A 44 10.14 -10.69 -3.70
CA GLY A 44 9.88 -11.58 -4.83
C GLY A 44 11.03 -11.59 -5.83
N ARG A 45 10.99 -12.55 -6.75
CA ARG A 45 11.95 -12.71 -7.85
C ARG A 45 11.22 -12.68 -9.19
N VAL A 46 11.69 -11.86 -10.14
CA VAL A 46 11.13 -11.78 -11.49
C VAL A 46 11.37 -13.10 -12.21
N SER A 47 10.31 -13.88 -12.42
CA SER A 47 10.40 -15.18 -13.09
C SER A 47 10.36 -15.06 -14.62
N ARG A 48 9.53 -14.14 -15.14
CA ARG A 48 9.34 -13.94 -16.58
C ARG A 48 8.89 -12.51 -16.87
N ILE A 49 9.37 -11.97 -17.99
CA ILE A 49 8.96 -10.66 -18.51
C ILE A 49 8.22 -10.89 -19.83
N GLU A 50 7.01 -10.33 -19.93
CA GLU A 50 6.12 -10.44 -21.09
C GLU A 50 5.84 -9.05 -21.69
N PRO A 51 6.65 -8.59 -22.62
CA PRO A 51 6.48 -7.25 -23.20
C PRO A 51 5.19 -7.08 -23.98
N SER A 52 4.66 -8.15 -24.56
CA SER A 52 3.38 -8.16 -25.27
C SER A 52 2.20 -7.82 -24.36
N LEU A 53 2.31 -8.19 -23.08
CA LEU A 53 1.32 -7.89 -22.03
C LEU A 53 1.67 -6.59 -21.28
N GLY A 54 2.84 -6.00 -21.52
CA GLY A 54 3.35 -4.90 -20.72
C GLY A 54 3.48 -5.27 -19.22
N ALA A 55 3.89 -6.50 -18.93
CA ALA A 55 3.89 -7.01 -17.55
C ALA A 55 5.05 -7.97 -17.28
N ALA A 56 5.36 -8.18 -16.00
CA ALA A 56 6.23 -9.24 -15.51
C ALA A 56 5.46 -10.19 -14.60
N PHE A 57 5.93 -11.42 -14.51
CA PHE A 57 5.50 -12.39 -13.53
C PHE A 57 6.57 -12.50 -12.44
N VAL A 58 6.14 -12.50 -11.20
CA VAL A 58 7.01 -12.48 -10.02
C VAL A 58 6.67 -13.68 -9.13
N ASP A 59 7.67 -14.46 -8.84
CA ASP A 59 7.60 -15.46 -7.77
C ASP A 59 7.76 -14.72 -6.43
N PHE A 60 6.74 -14.75 -5.60
CA PHE A 60 6.71 -14.10 -4.28
C PHE A 60 6.39 -15.10 -3.16
N GLY A 61 6.56 -16.41 -3.42
CA GLY A 61 6.35 -17.48 -2.47
C GLY A 61 4.90 -18.01 -2.39
N ALA A 62 4.03 -17.62 -3.33
CA ALA A 62 2.71 -18.20 -3.47
C ALA A 62 2.72 -19.34 -4.51
N GLU A 63 1.66 -20.18 -4.51
CA GLU A 63 1.52 -21.26 -5.47
C GLU A 63 1.57 -20.77 -6.92
N ARG A 64 1.00 -19.59 -7.17
CA ARG A 64 0.99 -18.94 -8.48
C ARG A 64 1.82 -17.67 -8.47
N HIS A 65 2.58 -17.45 -9.54
CA HIS A 65 3.32 -16.20 -9.70
C HIS A 65 2.36 -15.01 -9.80
N GLY A 66 2.74 -13.91 -9.16
CA GLY A 66 1.99 -12.68 -9.22
C GLY A 66 2.20 -11.93 -10.52
N PHE A 67 1.20 -11.15 -10.92
CA PHE A 67 1.19 -10.33 -12.12
C PHE A 67 1.56 -8.89 -11.75
N LEU A 68 2.67 -8.39 -12.31
CA LEU A 68 3.18 -7.03 -12.11
C LEU A 68 3.09 -6.26 -13.43
N PRO A 69 2.06 -5.41 -13.63
CA PRO A 69 1.95 -4.60 -14.83
C PRO A 69 2.92 -3.42 -14.82
N PHE A 70 3.33 -2.95 -16.00
CA PHE A 70 4.27 -1.84 -16.18
C PHE A 70 3.89 -0.57 -15.40
N LYS A 71 2.60 -0.24 -15.35
CA LYS A 71 2.08 0.93 -14.62
C LYS A 71 2.28 0.87 -13.10
N GLU A 72 2.50 -0.33 -12.55
CA GLU A 72 2.74 -0.59 -11.13
C GLU A 72 4.24 -0.67 -10.80
N ILE A 73 5.10 -0.32 -11.75
CA ILE A 73 6.55 -0.25 -11.53
C ILE A 73 6.92 1.13 -10.99
N ALA A 74 7.55 1.14 -9.81
CA ALA A 74 7.96 2.36 -9.14
C ALA A 74 9.04 3.12 -9.94
N PRO A 75 9.08 4.46 -9.86
CA PRO A 75 10.03 5.29 -10.61
C PRO A 75 11.50 4.92 -10.45
N GLN A 76 11.88 4.35 -9.32
CA GLN A 76 13.26 3.92 -9.05
C GLN A 76 13.78 2.83 -10.01
N PHE A 77 12.88 2.04 -10.61
CA PHE A 77 13.23 1.02 -11.59
C PHE A 77 13.28 1.55 -13.03
N LEU A 78 12.87 2.79 -13.23
CA LEU A 78 12.92 3.41 -14.57
C LEU A 78 14.36 3.81 -14.91
N PRO A 79 14.82 3.59 -16.16
CA PRO A 79 16.15 4.00 -16.60
C PRO A 79 16.36 5.51 -16.48
N LYS A 80 17.47 5.93 -15.87
CA LYS A 80 17.79 7.35 -15.63
C LYS A 80 18.20 8.13 -16.90
N ASN A 81 18.58 7.44 -18.00
CA ASN A 81 19.30 8.02 -19.15
C ASN A 81 18.57 7.93 -20.49
N LYS A 82 17.24 7.89 -20.55
CA LYS A 82 16.55 7.96 -21.85
C LYS A 82 16.25 9.41 -22.25
N LYS A 83 16.55 9.72 -23.52
CA LYS A 83 16.23 11.01 -24.16
C LYS A 83 14.70 11.23 -24.14
N ASN A 84 14.27 12.48 -23.93
CA ASN A 84 12.87 12.89 -23.98
C ASN A 84 12.23 12.37 -25.27
N ASN A 85 11.25 11.47 -25.19
CA ASN A 85 10.34 10.93 -26.21
C ASN A 85 10.39 9.40 -26.45
N GLU A 86 11.23 8.64 -25.81
CA GLU A 86 11.17 7.17 -25.92
C GLU A 86 10.23 6.56 -24.88
N ARG A 87 9.25 5.77 -25.33
CA ARG A 87 8.38 4.99 -24.43
C ARG A 87 9.20 3.88 -23.79
N PHE A 88 9.18 3.80 -22.45
CA PHE A 88 9.79 2.70 -21.72
C PHE A 88 9.00 1.39 -21.94
N SER A 89 9.73 0.32 -22.12
CA SER A 89 9.21 -1.04 -22.07
C SER A 89 9.51 -1.66 -20.70
N ILE A 90 8.76 -2.66 -20.30
CA ILE A 90 9.01 -3.38 -19.05
C ILE A 90 10.41 -4.03 -19.03
N LYS A 91 10.95 -4.42 -20.19
CA LYS A 91 12.31 -4.94 -20.33
C LYS A 91 13.40 -3.93 -20.00
N ASP A 92 13.09 -2.64 -20.11
CA ASP A 92 14.03 -1.57 -19.76
C ASP A 92 14.09 -1.34 -18.24
N CYS A 93 13.10 -1.83 -17.51
CA CYS A 93 12.92 -1.58 -16.07
C CYS A 93 13.30 -2.76 -15.20
N LEU A 94 13.08 -3.98 -15.67
CA LEU A 94 13.28 -5.21 -14.91
C LEU A 94 14.08 -6.23 -15.74
N THR A 95 14.84 -7.06 -15.03
CA THR A 95 15.55 -8.20 -15.62
C THR A 95 15.03 -9.51 -15.01
N LYS A 96 15.14 -10.61 -15.78
CA LYS A 96 14.83 -11.93 -15.25
C LYS A 96 15.74 -12.25 -14.05
N ASP A 97 15.19 -12.96 -13.08
CA ASP A 97 15.82 -13.38 -11.83
C ASP A 97 16.18 -12.22 -10.86
N GLN A 98 15.80 -10.98 -11.18
CA GLN A 98 15.96 -9.82 -10.32
C GLN A 98 15.10 -9.98 -9.06
N GLU A 99 15.69 -9.73 -7.89
CA GLU A 99 14.94 -9.61 -6.63
C GLU A 99 14.34 -8.21 -6.50
N ILE A 100 13.06 -8.16 -6.14
CA ILE A 100 12.31 -6.92 -5.97
C ILE A 100 11.37 -7.01 -4.77
N ILE A 101 11.11 -5.88 -4.11
CA ILE A 101 10.07 -5.77 -3.10
C ILE A 101 8.75 -5.49 -3.81
N VAL A 102 7.74 -6.30 -3.53
CA VAL A 102 6.39 -6.18 -4.11
C VAL A 102 5.34 -6.19 -3.02
N GLN A 103 4.25 -5.48 -3.26
CA GLN A 103 3.05 -5.48 -2.43
C GLN A 103 1.88 -6.09 -3.20
N VAL A 104 1.06 -6.89 -2.54
CA VAL A 104 -0.16 -7.44 -3.14
C VAL A 104 -1.24 -6.36 -3.19
N GLU A 105 -1.63 -5.94 -4.38
CA GLU A 105 -2.72 -5.00 -4.61
C GLU A 105 -4.09 -5.70 -4.57
N LYS A 106 -4.15 -6.90 -5.18
CA LYS A 106 -5.35 -7.75 -5.21
C LYS A 106 -4.94 -9.19 -5.06
N ASP A 107 -5.72 -9.91 -4.26
CA ASP A 107 -5.56 -11.35 -4.10
C ASP A 107 -5.82 -12.10 -5.42
N GLU A 108 -5.32 -13.32 -5.50
CA GLU A 108 -5.60 -14.22 -6.60
C GLU A 108 -7.10 -14.49 -6.71
N ARG A 109 -7.57 -14.61 -7.95
CA ARG A 109 -8.98 -14.89 -8.24
C ARG A 109 -9.16 -15.84 -9.41
N GLY A 110 -9.82 -16.97 -9.15
CA GLY A 110 -10.02 -18.01 -10.15
C GLY A 110 -8.67 -18.55 -10.67
N SER A 111 -8.42 -18.46 -11.97
CA SER A 111 -7.17 -18.88 -12.61
C SER A 111 -6.07 -17.81 -12.62
N LYS A 112 -6.36 -16.58 -12.14
CA LYS A 112 -5.42 -15.46 -12.18
C LYS A 112 -4.64 -15.37 -10.88
N GLY A 113 -3.31 -15.25 -10.97
CA GLY A 113 -2.44 -14.96 -9.84
C GLY A 113 -2.70 -13.55 -9.25
N ALA A 114 -2.15 -13.30 -8.07
CA ALA A 114 -2.27 -12.02 -7.39
C ALA A 114 -1.77 -10.86 -8.25
N ALA A 115 -2.43 -9.70 -8.17
CA ALA A 115 -1.91 -8.46 -8.76
C ALA A 115 -0.91 -7.82 -7.80
N LEU A 116 0.28 -7.52 -8.32
CA LEU A 116 1.38 -6.95 -7.57
C LEU A 116 1.68 -5.53 -7.98
N THR A 117 2.25 -4.76 -7.07
CA THR A 117 2.83 -3.44 -7.31
C THR A 117 4.20 -3.34 -6.66
N THR A 118 5.11 -2.58 -7.25
CA THR A 118 6.35 -2.15 -6.60
C THR A 118 6.21 -0.78 -5.94
N ILE A 119 5.06 -0.11 -6.13
CA ILE A 119 4.73 1.15 -5.48
C ILE A 119 4.17 0.83 -4.09
N ILE A 120 5.09 0.72 -3.12
CA ILE A 120 4.73 0.32 -1.77
C ILE A 120 3.93 1.42 -1.07
N SER A 121 2.87 1.03 -0.37
CA SER A 121 2.08 1.91 0.48
C SER A 121 1.93 1.33 1.89
N LEU A 122 2.37 2.08 2.90
CA LEU A 122 2.28 1.71 4.30
C LEU A 122 1.21 2.57 4.96
N ALA A 123 0.11 1.93 5.38
CA ALA A 123 -1.01 2.61 6.01
C ALA A 123 -0.80 2.71 7.52
N GLY A 124 -0.59 3.93 8.01
CA GLY A 124 -0.66 4.27 9.42
C GLY A 124 -2.08 4.60 9.87
N ARG A 125 -2.19 5.12 11.07
CA ARG A 125 -3.46 5.55 11.64
C ARG A 125 -4.02 6.79 10.93
N PHE A 126 -3.18 7.79 10.73
CA PHE A 126 -3.54 9.09 10.16
C PHE A 126 -2.91 9.33 8.80
N LEU A 127 -1.81 8.68 8.50
CA LEU A 127 -1.01 8.86 7.30
C LEU A 127 -0.93 7.58 6.47
N VAL A 128 -0.62 7.74 5.18
CA VAL A 128 -0.09 6.68 4.34
C VAL A 128 1.28 7.12 3.85
N LEU A 129 2.31 6.31 4.09
CA LEU A 129 3.65 6.54 3.58
C LEU A 129 3.85 5.76 2.28
N MET A 130 4.37 6.43 1.26
CA MET A 130 4.75 5.82 -0.03
C MET A 130 6.26 6.00 -0.23
N PRO A 131 7.08 5.05 0.27
CA PRO A 131 8.53 5.22 0.37
C PRO A 131 9.25 5.44 -0.96
N ASN A 132 8.70 4.90 -2.04
CA ASN A 132 9.31 4.94 -3.36
C ASN A 132 8.49 5.74 -4.39
N ASN A 133 7.63 6.66 -3.92
CA ASN A 133 6.82 7.52 -4.78
C ASN A 133 6.60 8.91 -4.17
N SER A 134 7.59 9.78 -4.29
CA SER A 134 7.54 11.16 -3.80
C SER A 134 6.42 12.03 -4.42
N ARG A 135 5.94 11.64 -5.60
CA ARG A 135 4.84 12.36 -6.29
C ARG A 135 3.47 12.09 -5.70
N ALA A 136 3.34 11.06 -4.89
CA ALA A 136 2.08 10.65 -4.27
C ALA A 136 1.81 11.37 -2.94
N SER A 137 2.24 12.60 -2.78
CA SER A 137 1.92 13.40 -1.59
C SER A 137 0.58 14.10 -1.76
N GLY A 138 -0.20 14.15 -0.69
CA GLY A 138 -1.51 14.81 -0.75
C GLY A 138 -2.32 14.67 0.53
N ILE A 139 -3.53 15.17 0.45
CA ILE A 139 -4.51 15.12 1.53
C ILE A 139 -5.80 14.52 0.97
N SER A 140 -6.45 13.68 1.75
CA SER A 140 -7.70 13.02 1.35
C SER A 140 -8.70 13.99 0.71
N ARG A 141 -9.23 13.62 -0.46
CA ARG A 141 -10.25 14.41 -1.16
C ARG A 141 -11.61 14.42 -0.45
N ARG A 142 -11.78 13.58 0.55
CA ARG A 142 -13.01 13.50 1.36
C ARG A 142 -13.09 14.58 2.44
N LEU A 143 -11.98 15.28 2.70
CA LEU A 143 -11.91 16.35 3.66
C LEU A 143 -12.40 17.67 3.06
N ASP A 144 -12.96 18.51 3.91
CA ASP A 144 -13.38 19.86 3.55
C ASP A 144 -12.18 20.70 3.05
N PRO A 145 -12.38 21.59 2.04
CA PRO A 145 -11.30 22.42 1.50
C PRO A 145 -10.57 23.26 2.54
N VAL A 146 -11.27 23.79 3.55
CA VAL A 146 -10.66 24.61 4.61
C VAL A 146 -9.76 23.76 5.50
N GLU A 147 -10.21 22.56 5.88
CA GLU A 147 -9.41 21.63 6.67
C GLU A 147 -8.21 21.10 5.88
N ARG A 148 -8.35 20.92 4.57
CA ARG A 148 -7.24 20.51 3.71
C ARG A 148 -6.09 21.54 3.70
N GLU A 149 -6.40 22.82 3.63
CA GLU A 149 -5.36 23.87 3.67
C GLU A 149 -4.65 23.93 5.06
N LYS A 150 -5.41 23.77 6.15
CA LYS A 150 -4.80 23.69 7.50
C LYS A 150 -3.88 22.49 7.64
N LEU A 151 -4.30 21.32 7.12
CA LEU A 151 -3.50 20.10 7.16
C LEU A 151 -2.26 20.18 6.27
N LYS A 152 -2.31 20.91 5.18
CA LYS A 152 -1.17 21.09 4.27
C LYS A 152 0.03 21.68 4.99
N ALA A 153 -0.17 22.77 5.72
CA ALA A 153 0.88 23.39 6.51
C ALA A 153 1.45 22.43 7.59
N LYS A 154 0.56 21.66 8.25
CA LYS A 154 1.00 20.66 9.25
C LYS A 154 1.84 19.54 8.62
N VAL A 155 1.47 19.05 7.43
CA VAL A 155 2.20 17.99 6.73
C VAL A 155 3.55 18.48 6.23
N GLU A 156 3.63 19.69 5.70
CA GLU A 156 4.89 20.31 5.29
C GLU A 156 5.86 20.44 6.49
N ALA A 157 5.33 20.73 7.68
CA ALA A 157 6.12 20.81 8.92
C ALA A 157 6.61 19.43 9.44
N LEU A 158 6.06 18.31 8.96
CA LEU A 158 6.52 16.97 9.37
C LEU A 158 7.92 16.62 8.86
N ASN A 159 8.43 17.36 7.85
CA ASN A 159 9.75 17.15 7.26
C ASN A 159 9.97 15.68 6.82
N ALA A 160 8.99 15.09 6.16
CA ALA A 160 9.14 13.75 5.57
C ALA A 160 10.31 13.71 4.58
N PRO A 161 11.00 12.56 4.41
CA PRO A 161 12.06 12.42 3.42
C PRO A 161 11.56 12.81 2.02
N LYS A 162 12.36 13.59 1.28
CA LYS A 162 11.96 14.16 -0.04
C LYS A 162 11.64 13.12 -1.10
N GLU A 163 12.21 11.92 -0.97
CA GLU A 163 11.99 10.79 -1.87
C GLU A 163 10.70 10.03 -1.58
N MET A 164 10.05 10.32 -0.46
CA MET A 164 8.85 9.62 0.00
C MET A 164 7.60 10.50 -0.15
N GLY A 165 6.51 9.89 -0.57
CA GLY A 165 5.19 10.52 -0.58
C GLY A 165 4.45 10.28 0.74
N VAL A 166 3.74 11.31 1.21
CA VAL A 166 2.89 11.21 2.40
C VAL A 166 1.48 11.67 2.06
N ILE A 167 0.51 10.82 2.34
CA ILE A 167 -0.92 11.13 2.14
C ILE A 167 -1.61 11.18 3.51
N VAL A 168 -2.33 12.26 3.79
CA VAL A 168 -3.16 12.35 4.99
C VAL A 168 -4.51 11.68 4.75
N ARG A 169 -4.85 10.75 5.63
CA ARG A 169 -6.15 10.09 5.65
C ARG A 169 -7.22 10.98 6.27
N THR A 170 -8.50 10.64 6.07
CA THR A 170 -9.62 11.34 6.74
C THR A 170 -9.50 11.31 8.26
N ALA A 171 -8.95 10.23 8.83
CA ALA A 171 -8.70 10.11 10.27
C ALA A 171 -7.65 11.10 10.83
N GLY A 172 -6.89 11.76 9.95
CA GLY A 172 -5.95 12.82 10.33
C GLY A 172 -6.59 14.19 10.53
N GLU A 173 -7.90 14.32 10.25
CA GLU A 173 -8.65 15.54 10.49
C GLU A 173 -8.62 15.93 11.97
N GLY A 174 -8.37 17.22 12.24
CA GLY A 174 -8.33 17.75 13.60
C GLY A 174 -7.16 17.29 14.47
N LYS A 175 -6.23 16.47 13.92
CA LYS A 175 -5.11 15.92 14.68
C LYS A 175 -4.01 16.93 14.90
N ASP A 176 -3.33 16.79 16.05
CA ASP A 176 -2.19 17.62 16.40
C ASP A 176 -0.96 17.23 15.58
N PRO A 177 -0.03 18.19 15.30
CA PRO A 177 1.20 17.90 14.58
C PRO A 177 2.04 16.79 15.21
N GLU A 178 2.02 16.64 16.53
CA GLU A 178 2.76 15.60 17.26
C GLU A 178 2.18 14.20 16.98
N GLU A 179 0.85 14.06 16.96
CA GLU A 179 0.20 12.78 16.62
C GLU A 179 0.56 12.33 15.19
N LEU A 180 0.54 13.27 14.23
CA LEU A 180 0.93 13.01 12.84
C LEU A 180 2.42 12.66 12.75
N LYS A 181 3.28 13.33 13.50
CA LYS A 181 4.72 13.04 13.55
C LYS A 181 5.02 11.66 14.11
N TRP A 182 4.33 11.23 15.15
CA TRP A 182 4.48 9.88 15.69
C TRP A 182 4.06 8.81 14.69
N ASP A 183 2.95 9.02 13.99
CA ASP A 183 2.49 8.09 12.95
C ASP A 183 3.51 7.99 11.81
N LEU A 184 4.06 9.12 11.36
CA LEU A 184 5.13 9.15 10.36
C LEU A 184 6.39 8.40 10.83
N GLN A 185 6.84 8.66 12.05
CA GLN A 185 8.02 7.99 12.61
C GLN A 185 7.82 6.47 12.73
N TYR A 186 6.64 6.04 13.11
CA TYR A 186 6.29 4.62 13.11
C TYR A 186 6.39 4.02 11.70
N LEU A 187 5.80 4.68 10.69
CA LEU A 187 5.84 4.20 9.31
C LEU A 187 7.25 4.15 8.73
N LEU A 188 8.11 5.13 9.08
CA LEU A 188 9.52 5.13 8.68
C LEU A 188 10.27 3.93 9.29
N LYS A 189 10.06 3.63 10.58
CA LYS A 189 10.65 2.44 11.23
C LYS A 189 10.16 1.14 10.60
N VAL A 190 8.88 1.07 10.22
CA VAL A 190 8.34 -0.10 9.50
C VAL A 190 9.03 -0.26 8.15
N TRP A 191 9.23 0.84 7.42
CA TRP A 191 9.94 0.81 6.14
C TRP A 191 11.40 0.36 6.29
N ASP A 192 12.12 0.89 7.27
CA ASP A 192 13.50 0.51 7.58
C ASP A 192 13.62 -0.98 7.95
N ALA A 193 12.59 -1.55 8.55
CA ALA A 193 12.56 -2.99 8.88
C ALA A 193 12.26 -3.89 7.67
N ILE A 194 11.67 -3.33 6.59
CA ILE A 194 11.36 -4.07 5.35
C ILE A 194 12.57 -4.11 4.42
N THR A 195 13.42 -3.07 4.45
CA THR A 195 14.54 -2.88 3.52
C THR A 195 15.88 -3.26 4.12
#